data_d7c51fcad6d258a7f98fb31683efa197
#
_entry.id   d7c51fcad6d258a7f98fb31683efa197
#
_cell.length_a   1.000
_cell.length_b   1.000
_cell.length_c   1.000
_cell.angle_alpha   90.00
_cell.angle_beta   90.00
_cell.angle_gamma   90.00
#
_symmetry.space_group_name_H-M   'P 1'
#
loop_
_entity.id
_entity.type
_entity.pdbx_description
1 polymer ?
#
loop_
_entity_poly.entity_id
_entity_poly.type
_entity_poly.pdbx_seq_one_letter_code
_entity_poly.pdbx_strand_id
1 'polypeptide(L)'
;PPLPNLPSDPAQPITAPVVKEVYGLEAANVMLGWRLPGATDPSTDVANIVGSVLYNGQAGLIDLDLNQQQKVLSAYGYASSQPDYGTFLVAGRPKAGQSLDEVRDMLLSEVAKLRNGDFDESLIEATINNYKMQMMRSFEENESRAMLYVYSFINGADWADEVQQLDRMSKITKQDVVDWANKYLGPESYAIVYKREGKDPNEQKIAAPKITPIVTNRDSQSEFLTEIQNSKVEPIEPVFVDYKKDMSQFEAQKGVNVLYKKNETNDIFTLIYVFNTGTENDPALNLAFDYLSYLGTDKMSAEQIASEMYAIACSFGLSAGTNQSWIEISGLSENMGKAMEIVEGLIAGAQPNEEILQNL
;
A
#
# COMPACT_ATOMS: atom_id res chain seq x y z
N PRO A 1 -26.61 -23.15 -10.90
CA PRO A 1 -26.20 -23.60 -12.22
C PRO A 1 -24.67 -23.53 -12.29
N PRO A 2 -24.02 -24.49 -12.98
CA PRO A 2 -22.57 -24.42 -13.18
C PRO A 2 -22.21 -23.15 -13.94
N LEU A 3 -21.09 -22.53 -13.57
CA LEU A 3 -20.54 -21.41 -14.31
C LEU A 3 -20.17 -21.85 -15.72
N PRO A 4 -20.48 -21.07 -16.76
CA PRO A 4 -20.09 -21.42 -18.11
C PRO A 4 -18.55 -21.41 -18.23
N ASN A 5 -17.98 -22.42 -18.84
CA ASN A 5 -16.57 -22.38 -19.26
C ASN A 5 -16.44 -21.28 -20.33
N LEU A 6 -15.82 -20.18 -19.96
CA LEU A 6 -15.44 -19.14 -20.91
C LEU A 6 -14.24 -19.65 -21.72
N PRO A 7 -14.23 -19.48 -23.07
CA PRO A 7 -13.08 -19.84 -23.87
C PRO A 7 -11.87 -18.98 -23.44
N SER A 8 -10.77 -19.63 -23.12
CA SER A 8 -9.49 -18.94 -22.88
C SER A 8 -9.02 -18.35 -24.22
N ASP A 9 -8.97 -17.02 -24.32
CA ASP A 9 -8.34 -16.36 -25.46
C ASP A 9 -6.85 -16.12 -25.11
N PRO A 10 -5.91 -16.85 -25.74
CA PRO A 10 -4.50 -16.70 -25.41
C PRO A 10 -4.02 -15.30 -25.77
N ALA A 11 -3.54 -14.60 -24.75
CA ALA A 11 -3.04 -13.25 -24.92
C ALA A 11 -1.84 -13.21 -25.88
N GLN A 12 -1.91 -12.31 -26.87
CA GLN A 12 -0.79 -12.08 -27.79
C GLN A 12 0.36 -11.40 -27.06
N PRO A 13 1.62 -11.81 -27.31
CA PRO A 13 2.79 -11.14 -26.74
C PRO A 13 2.87 -9.67 -27.16
N ILE A 14 3.26 -8.80 -26.24
CA ILE A 14 3.61 -7.42 -26.53
C ILE A 14 5.11 -7.40 -26.89
N THR A 15 5.44 -7.06 -28.13
CA THR A 15 6.81 -7.06 -28.68
C THR A 15 7.36 -5.66 -28.91
N ALA A 16 6.56 -4.63 -28.73
CA ALA A 16 6.93 -3.21 -28.74
C ALA A 16 5.95 -2.45 -27.86
N PRO A 17 6.34 -1.31 -27.25
CA PRO A 17 5.47 -0.55 -26.36
C PRO A 17 4.15 -0.15 -27.05
N VAL A 18 3.03 -0.50 -26.39
CA VAL A 18 1.68 -0.09 -26.84
C VAL A 18 1.34 1.24 -26.21
N VAL A 19 1.38 2.32 -26.97
CA VAL A 19 1.17 3.69 -26.49
C VAL A 19 -0.30 4.09 -26.66
N LYS A 20 -0.90 4.62 -25.59
CA LYS A 20 -2.25 5.22 -25.60
C LYS A 20 -2.22 6.59 -24.93
N GLU A 21 -3.02 7.51 -25.47
CA GLU A 21 -3.30 8.79 -24.84
C GLU A 21 -4.79 8.87 -24.48
N VAL A 22 -5.07 9.35 -23.27
CA VAL A 22 -6.43 9.60 -22.78
C VAL A 22 -6.51 10.99 -22.19
N TYR A 23 -7.67 11.61 -22.27
CA TYR A 23 -7.91 12.96 -21.77
C TYR A 23 -9.00 12.95 -20.70
N GLY A 24 -8.88 13.81 -19.72
CA GLY A 24 -9.85 13.97 -18.64
C GLY A 24 -9.56 15.19 -17.77
N LEU A 25 -10.51 15.56 -16.92
CA LEU A 25 -10.45 16.78 -16.11
C LEU A 25 -9.46 16.71 -14.95
N GLU A 26 -9.07 15.49 -14.56
CA GLU A 26 -8.11 15.31 -13.46
C GLU A 26 -6.68 15.55 -13.91
N ALA A 27 -5.78 15.74 -12.96
CA ALA A 27 -4.36 15.99 -13.18
C ALA A 27 -3.70 14.93 -14.07
N ALA A 28 -2.71 15.35 -14.85
CA ALA A 28 -1.96 14.50 -15.75
C ALA A 28 -1.17 13.41 -14.96
N ASN A 29 -1.09 12.22 -15.57
CA ASN A 29 -0.26 11.12 -15.07
C ASN A 29 0.18 10.19 -16.20
N VAL A 30 1.18 9.37 -15.94
CA VAL A 30 1.63 8.30 -16.83
C VAL A 30 1.59 6.97 -16.11
N MET A 31 1.14 5.94 -16.82
CA MET A 31 1.03 4.57 -16.33
C MET A 31 1.70 3.60 -17.29
N LEU A 32 2.52 2.69 -16.78
CA LEU A 32 3.09 1.57 -17.52
C LEU A 32 2.59 0.26 -16.93
N GLY A 33 2.26 -0.70 -17.80
CA GLY A 33 1.75 -2.00 -17.38
C GLY A 33 2.34 -3.15 -18.16
N TRP A 34 2.82 -4.16 -17.46
CA TRP A 34 3.28 -5.44 -17.99
C TRP A 34 2.27 -6.52 -17.65
N ARG A 35 2.07 -7.46 -18.58
CA ARG A 35 1.19 -8.60 -18.32
C ARG A 35 1.91 -9.67 -17.53
N LEU A 36 1.24 -10.18 -16.52
CA LEU A 36 1.68 -11.29 -15.70
C LEU A 36 0.80 -12.53 -15.94
N PRO A 37 1.24 -13.73 -15.55
CA PRO A 37 0.38 -14.92 -15.49
C PRO A 37 -0.73 -14.73 -14.45
N GLY A 38 -1.68 -15.67 -14.43
CA GLY A 38 -2.82 -15.66 -13.51
C GLY A 38 -2.43 -15.93 -12.06
N ALA A 39 -3.39 -15.73 -11.16
CA ALA A 39 -3.20 -15.74 -9.72
C ALA A 39 -2.62 -17.04 -9.14
N THR A 40 -2.89 -18.20 -9.79
CA THR A 40 -2.40 -19.51 -9.34
C THR A 40 -1.03 -19.88 -9.89
N ASP A 41 -0.38 -19.01 -10.69
CA ASP A 41 0.97 -19.26 -11.17
C ASP A 41 1.98 -19.18 -10.01
N PRO A 42 2.90 -20.14 -9.86
CA PRO A 42 3.88 -20.14 -8.76
C PRO A 42 4.77 -18.89 -8.71
N SER A 43 4.92 -18.15 -9.81
CA SER A 43 5.70 -16.91 -9.84
C SER A 43 5.00 -15.72 -9.19
N THR A 44 3.74 -15.87 -8.76
CA THR A 44 2.97 -14.79 -8.11
C THR A 44 3.59 -14.37 -6.77
N ASP A 45 4.14 -15.31 -6.00
CA ASP A 45 4.84 -14.99 -4.75
C ASP A 45 6.08 -14.10 -5.01
N VAL A 46 6.83 -14.38 -6.09
CA VAL A 46 7.96 -13.55 -6.51
C VAL A 46 7.47 -12.19 -7.00
N ALA A 47 6.35 -12.13 -7.74
CA ALA A 47 5.74 -10.87 -8.20
C ALA A 47 5.43 -9.93 -7.04
N ASN A 48 4.93 -10.47 -5.93
CA ASN A 48 4.61 -9.69 -4.73
C ASN A 48 5.88 -9.10 -4.09
N ILE A 49 6.96 -9.89 -3.99
CA ILE A 49 8.26 -9.37 -3.49
C ILE A 49 8.83 -8.33 -4.44
N VAL A 50 8.83 -8.58 -5.75
CA VAL A 50 9.25 -7.63 -6.78
C VAL A 50 8.49 -6.30 -6.67
N GLY A 51 7.16 -6.39 -6.50
CA GLY A 51 6.32 -5.21 -6.27
C GLY A 51 6.76 -4.40 -5.06
N SER A 52 7.03 -5.08 -3.94
CA SER A 52 7.44 -4.43 -2.69
C SER A 52 8.88 -3.90 -2.73
N VAL A 53 9.81 -4.58 -3.42
CA VAL A 53 11.16 -4.06 -3.64
C VAL A 53 11.12 -2.79 -4.47
N LEU A 54 10.21 -2.71 -5.45
CA LEU A 54 10.05 -1.51 -6.27
C LEU A 54 9.33 -0.40 -5.53
N TYR A 55 8.23 -0.73 -4.84
CA TYR A 55 7.40 0.23 -4.10
C TYR A 55 6.67 -0.47 -2.96
N ASN A 56 6.81 0.03 -1.75
CA ASN A 56 6.12 -0.48 -0.57
C ASN A 56 5.54 0.63 0.32
N GLY A 57 5.62 1.89 -0.13
CA GLY A 57 5.14 3.07 0.59
C GLY A 57 6.13 3.60 1.63
N GLN A 58 7.33 3.01 1.76
CA GLN A 58 8.30 3.39 2.79
C GLN A 58 9.76 3.33 2.30
N ALA A 59 10.22 2.20 1.78
CA ALA A 59 11.62 1.94 1.48
C ALA A 59 11.88 1.19 0.16
N GLY A 60 10.92 1.15 -0.76
CA GLY A 60 11.11 0.64 -2.11
C GLY A 60 11.96 1.60 -2.97
N LEU A 61 12.45 1.13 -4.10
CA LEU A 61 13.26 1.94 -5.01
C LEU A 61 12.54 3.25 -5.40
N ILE A 62 11.25 3.16 -5.78
CA ILE A 62 10.43 4.33 -6.10
C ILE A 62 10.24 5.23 -4.88
N ASP A 63 10.07 4.63 -3.69
CA ASP A 63 9.88 5.40 -2.46
C ASP A 63 11.10 6.27 -2.16
N LEU A 64 12.29 5.67 -2.15
CA LEU A 64 13.52 6.35 -1.78
C LEU A 64 14.03 7.29 -2.88
N ASP A 65 14.02 6.83 -4.13
CA ASP A 65 14.69 7.53 -5.22
C ASP A 65 13.85 8.59 -5.92
N LEU A 66 12.51 8.45 -5.88
CA LEU A 66 11.59 9.37 -6.55
C LEU A 66 10.73 10.17 -5.57
N ASN A 67 10.04 9.49 -4.64
CA ASN A 67 9.11 10.14 -3.73
C ASN A 67 9.83 10.91 -2.61
N GLN A 68 10.74 10.23 -1.88
CA GLN A 68 11.48 10.84 -0.78
C GLN A 68 12.38 11.99 -1.25
N GLN A 69 12.99 11.86 -2.43
CA GLN A 69 13.77 12.91 -3.06
C GLN A 69 12.92 13.95 -3.81
N GLN A 70 11.60 13.86 -3.71
CA GLN A 70 10.66 14.78 -4.36
C GLN A 70 10.96 15.01 -5.85
N LYS A 71 11.43 13.99 -6.59
CA LYS A 71 11.73 14.11 -8.04
C LYS A 71 10.46 14.11 -8.89
N VAL A 72 9.37 13.59 -8.37
CA VAL A 72 8.03 13.59 -8.96
C VAL A 72 7.01 14.08 -7.92
N LEU A 73 5.80 14.40 -8.32
CA LEU A 73 4.74 14.70 -7.35
C LEU A 73 4.34 13.46 -6.57
N SER A 74 4.23 12.31 -7.24
CA SER A 74 4.05 10.99 -6.63
C SER A 74 4.35 9.90 -7.64
N ALA A 75 4.88 8.77 -7.18
CA ALA A 75 5.02 7.56 -7.99
C ALA A 75 4.74 6.32 -7.14
N TYR A 76 4.26 5.26 -7.77
CA TYR A 76 3.95 3.99 -7.12
C TYR A 76 4.01 2.84 -8.13
N GLY A 77 4.07 1.61 -7.62
CA GLY A 77 3.98 0.40 -8.43
C GLY A 77 3.47 -0.78 -7.62
N TYR A 78 2.87 -1.74 -8.28
CA TYR A 78 2.38 -2.97 -7.63
C TYR A 78 2.10 -4.07 -8.65
N ALA A 79 2.09 -5.32 -8.17
CA ALA A 79 1.55 -6.46 -8.88
C ALA A 79 0.07 -6.66 -8.52
N SER A 80 -0.76 -6.92 -9.52
CA SER A 80 -2.17 -7.26 -9.35
C SER A 80 -2.46 -8.57 -10.05
N SER A 81 -3.07 -9.51 -9.34
CA SER A 81 -3.40 -10.83 -9.85
C SER A 81 -4.90 -10.96 -10.09
N GLN A 82 -5.25 -11.60 -11.22
CA GLN A 82 -6.60 -11.99 -11.58
C GLN A 82 -6.56 -13.48 -11.97
N PRO A 83 -7.68 -14.21 -12.04
CA PRO A 83 -7.67 -15.66 -12.30
C PRO A 83 -6.86 -16.06 -13.51
N ASP A 84 -7.05 -15.39 -14.66
CA ASP A 84 -6.41 -15.77 -15.93
C ASP A 84 -5.08 -15.04 -16.18
N TYR A 85 -4.99 -13.75 -15.82
CA TYR A 85 -3.84 -12.89 -16.05
C TYR A 85 -3.66 -11.91 -14.90
N GLY A 86 -2.42 -11.53 -14.63
CA GLY A 86 -2.08 -10.43 -13.74
C GLY A 86 -1.52 -9.24 -14.52
N THR A 87 -1.24 -8.17 -13.78
CA THR A 87 -0.60 -6.96 -14.29
C THR A 87 0.42 -6.48 -13.29
N PHE A 88 1.62 -6.15 -13.75
CA PHE A 88 2.55 -5.32 -13.01
C PHE A 88 2.40 -3.89 -13.49
N LEU A 89 2.09 -2.97 -12.59
CA LEU A 89 1.82 -1.59 -12.92
C LEU A 89 2.80 -0.67 -12.20
N VAL A 90 3.30 0.35 -12.91
CA VAL A 90 3.97 1.51 -12.32
C VAL A 90 3.34 2.78 -12.84
N ALA A 91 3.17 3.77 -11.99
CA ALA A 91 2.55 5.03 -12.35
C ALA A 91 3.21 6.21 -11.65
N GLY A 92 3.13 7.39 -12.27
CA GLY A 92 3.66 8.61 -11.69
C GLY A 92 2.93 9.85 -12.13
N ARG A 93 2.96 10.86 -11.27
CA ARG A 93 2.42 12.19 -11.49
C ARG A 93 3.56 13.19 -11.59
N PRO A 94 3.56 14.07 -12.59
CA PRO A 94 4.58 15.08 -12.76
C PRO A 94 4.43 16.21 -11.74
N LYS A 95 5.55 16.81 -11.38
CA LYS A 95 5.59 18.12 -10.71
C LYS A 95 5.20 19.23 -11.69
N ALA A 96 4.94 20.42 -11.17
CA ALA A 96 4.69 21.59 -12.00
C ALA A 96 5.84 21.82 -12.99
N GLY A 97 5.52 21.91 -14.29
CA GLY A 97 6.49 22.10 -15.37
C GLY A 97 7.24 20.85 -15.82
N GLN A 98 7.06 19.70 -15.18
CA GLN A 98 7.66 18.42 -15.56
C GLN A 98 6.79 17.72 -16.62
N SER A 99 7.41 17.12 -17.61
CA SER A 99 6.72 16.38 -18.66
C SER A 99 6.36 14.96 -18.21
N LEU A 100 5.34 14.36 -18.83
CA LEU A 100 5.02 12.94 -18.62
C LEU A 100 6.11 11.99 -19.13
N ASP A 101 6.88 12.41 -20.13
CA ASP A 101 8.00 11.62 -20.66
C ASP A 101 9.16 11.56 -19.65
N GLU A 102 9.47 12.65 -18.95
CA GLU A 102 10.47 12.65 -17.88
C GLU A 102 10.05 11.71 -16.74
N VAL A 103 8.76 11.73 -16.34
CA VAL A 103 8.25 10.81 -15.30
C VAL A 103 8.32 9.35 -15.77
N ARG A 104 7.93 9.07 -17.04
CA ARG A 104 8.09 7.74 -17.65
C ARG A 104 9.52 7.24 -17.56
N ASP A 105 10.49 8.07 -17.96
CA ASP A 105 11.90 7.68 -18.00
C ASP A 105 12.45 7.41 -16.61
N MET A 106 12.04 8.18 -15.59
CA MET A 106 12.35 7.90 -14.18
C MET A 106 11.77 6.55 -13.74
N LEU A 107 10.50 6.26 -14.00
CA LEU A 107 9.87 4.98 -13.66
C LEU A 107 10.57 3.80 -14.33
N LEU A 108 10.90 3.92 -15.62
CA LEU A 108 11.64 2.88 -16.35
C LEU A 108 13.06 2.70 -15.81
N SER A 109 13.69 3.75 -15.30
CA SER A 109 14.99 3.67 -14.63
C SER A 109 14.90 2.82 -13.36
N GLU A 110 13.87 3.00 -12.55
CA GLU A 110 13.69 2.18 -11.33
C GLU A 110 13.41 0.71 -11.66
N VAL A 111 12.60 0.44 -12.69
CA VAL A 111 12.40 -0.93 -13.20
C VAL A 111 13.71 -1.52 -13.74
N ALA A 112 14.57 -0.72 -14.36
CA ALA A 112 15.88 -1.17 -14.83
C ALA A 112 16.82 -1.52 -13.66
N LYS A 113 16.84 -0.74 -12.57
CA LYS A 113 17.59 -1.08 -11.34
C LYS A 113 17.16 -2.44 -10.80
N LEU A 114 15.84 -2.66 -10.69
CA LEU A 114 15.29 -3.94 -10.25
C LEU A 114 15.76 -5.11 -11.12
N ARG A 115 15.73 -4.97 -12.44
CA ARG A 115 16.19 -5.99 -13.41
C ARG A 115 17.70 -6.25 -13.34
N ASN A 116 18.49 -5.23 -12.99
CA ASN A 116 19.95 -5.34 -12.84
C ASN A 116 20.36 -5.86 -11.46
N GLY A 117 19.44 -5.93 -10.50
CA GLY A 117 19.74 -6.26 -9.11
C GLY A 117 20.37 -5.11 -8.32
N ASP A 118 20.19 -3.86 -8.79
CA ASP A 118 20.72 -2.66 -8.14
C ASP A 118 19.86 -2.24 -6.96
N PHE A 119 19.70 -3.13 -5.98
CA PHE A 119 18.99 -2.92 -4.72
C PHE A 119 19.64 -3.74 -3.61
N ASP A 120 19.43 -3.33 -2.36
CA ASP A 120 19.97 -4.05 -1.20
C ASP A 120 19.23 -5.38 -1.00
N GLU A 121 19.97 -6.47 -0.84
CA GLU A 121 19.41 -7.82 -0.64
C GLU A 121 18.60 -7.93 0.66
N SER A 122 18.96 -7.16 1.69
CA SER A 122 18.22 -7.10 2.95
C SER A 122 16.78 -6.63 2.80
N LEU A 123 16.46 -5.91 1.71
CA LEU A 123 15.10 -5.47 1.41
C LEU A 123 14.14 -6.63 1.16
N ILE A 124 14.63 -7.79 0.73
CA ILE A 124 13.81 -8.99 0.52
C ILE A 124 13.35 -9.54 1.89
N GLU A 125 14.27 -9.71 2.84
CA GLU A 125 13.93 -10.16 4.19
C GLU A 125 13.01 -9.17 4.89
N ALA A 126 13.29 -7.87 4.77
CA ALA A 126 12.43 -6.81 5.28
C ALA A 126 11.00 -6.90 4.69
N THR A 127 10.89 -7.12 3.38
CA THR A 127 9.61 -7.31 2.69
C THR A 127 8.83 -8.49 3.26
N ILE A 128 9.48 -9.65 3.43
CA ILE A 128 8.85 -10.85 3.99
C ILE A 128 8.35 -10.60 5.42
N ASN A 129 9.14 -9.92 6.25
CA ASN A 129 8.76 -9.56 7.61
C ASN A 129 7.55 -8.60 7.63
N ASN A 130 7.50 -7.64 6.71
CA ASN A 130 6.36 -6.75 6.56
C ASN A 130 5.11 -7.49 6.07
N TYR A 131 5.23 -8.44 5.14
CA TYR A 131 4.13 -9.32 4.74
C TYR A 131 3.59 -10.12 5.93
N LYS A 132 4.49 -10.72 6.73
CA LYS A 132 4.12 -11.44 7.95
C LYS A 132 3.34 -10.53 8.91
N MET A 133 3.84 -9.34 9.18
CA MET A 133 3.20 -8.36 10.04
C MET A 133 1.82 -7.94 9.50
N GLN A 134 1.70 -7.65 8.20
CA GLN A 134 0.43 -7.30 7.57
C GLN A 134 -0.58 -8.46 7.63
N MET A 135 -0.14 -9.70 7.43
CA MET A 135 -1.00 -10.88 7.56
C MET A 135 -1.51 -11.04 9.00
N MET A 136 -0.63 -10.88 10.01
CA MET A 136 -1.04 -10.91 11.42
C MET A 136 -2.09 -9.84 11.71
N ARG A 137 -1.91 -8.62 11.18
CA ARG A 137 -2.86 -7.51 11.33
C ARG A 137 -4.19 -7.81 10.62
N SER A 138 -4.16 -8.36 9.41
CA SER A 138 -5.38 -8.72 8.69
C SER A 138 -6.21 -9.79 9.42
N PHE A 139 -5.57 -10.65 10.20
CA PHE A 139 -6.25 -11.66 10.98
C PHE A 139 -6.94 -11.13 12.24
N GLU A 140 -6.73 -9.89 12.63
CA GLU A 140 -7.48 -9.24 13.71
C GLU A 140 -8.95 -9.02 13.31
N GLU A 141 -9.22 -8.83 12.01
CA GLU A 141 -10.55 -8.55 11.49
C GLU A 141 -11.23 -9.81 10.94
N ASN A 142 -12.47 -10.07 11.40
CA ASN A 142 -13.26 -11.22 10.96
C ASN A 142 -13.56 -11.18 9.46
N GLU A 143 -13.86 -9.99 8.92
CA GLU A 143 -14.14 -9.81 7.51
C GLU A 143 -12.90 -10.10 6.65
N SER A 144 -11.73 -9.60 7.03
CA SER A 144 -10.47 -9.88 6.34
C SER A 144 -10.18 -11.38 6.30
N ARG A 145 -10.37 -12.10 7.40
CA ARG A 145 -10.24 -13.57 7.43
C ARG A 145 -11.23 -14.27 6.51
N ALA A 146 -12.49 -13.82 6.49
CA ALA A 146 -13.50 -14.40 5.60
C ALA A 146 -13.17 -14.13 4.12
N MET A 147 -12.68 -12.93 3.80
CA MET A 147 -12.32 -12.55 2.44
C MET A 147 -11.14 -13.34 1.89
N LEU A 148 -10.22 -13.82 2.71
CA LEU A 148 -9.14 -14.73 2.25
C LEU A 148 -9.70 -16.00 1.61
N TYR A 149 -10.72 -16.62 2.22
CA TYR A 149 -11.39 -17.79 1.64
C TYR A 149 -12.13 -17.44 0.35
N VAL A 150 -12.77 -16.26 0.31
CA VAL A 150 -13.49 -15.79 -0.88
C VAL A 150 -12.53 -15.58 -2.04
N TYR A 151 -11.39 -14.92 -1.82
CA TYR A 151 -10.38 -14.70 -2.87
C TYR A 151 -9.70 -15.99 -3.31
N SER A 152 -9.37 -16.89 -2.39
CA SER A 152 -8.87 -18.22 -2.74
C SER A 152 -9.84 -18.94 -3.69
N PHE A 153 -11.15 -18.94 -3.36
CA PHE A 153 -12.18 -19.51 -4.21
C PHE A 153 -12.29 -18.81 -5.59
N ILE A 154 -12.32 -17.48 -5.61
CA ILE A 154 -12.43 -16.69 -6.86
C ILE A 154 -11.24 -16.96 -7.78
N ASN A 155 -10.04 -17.02 -7.21
CA ASN A 155 -8.81 -17.27 -7.95
C ASN A 155 -8.62 -18.74 -8.34
N GLY A 156 -9.43 -19.65 -7.81
CA GLY A 156 -9.27 -21.09 -8.02
C GLY A 156 -8.03 -21.66 -7.33
N ALA A 157 -7.53 -20.98 -6.27
CA ALA A 157 -6.37 -21.41 -5.49
C ALA A 157 -6.76 -22.49 -4.47
N ASP A 158 -5.85 -23.43 -4.19
CA ASP A 158 -6.02 -24.37 -3.09
C ASP A 158 -5.69 -23.67 -1.77
N TRP A 159 -6.58 -23.78 -0.78
CA TRP A 159 -6.36 -23.20 0.55
C TRP A 159 -5.08 -23.70 1.24
N ALA A 160 -4.69 -24.96 0.99
CA ALA A 160 -3.43 -25.49 1.50
C ALA A 160 -2.20 -24.75 0.94
N ASP A 161 -2.28 -24.27 -0.30
CA ASP A 161 -1.23 -23.45 -0.91
C ASP A 161 -1.23 -22.02 -0.35
N GLU A 162 -2.40 -21.44 -0.10
CA GLU A 162 -2.51 -20.10 0.50
C GLU A 162 -1.83 -20.03 1.88
N VAL A 163 -2.08 -21.00 2.76
CA VAL A 163 -1.47 -21.01 4.10
C VAL A 163 0.03 -21.22 4.10
N GLN A 164 0.61 -21.72 3.00
CA GLN A 164 2.06 -21.92 2.84
C GLN A 164 2.75 -20.75 2.14
N GLN A 165 2.04 -19.68 1.80
CA GLN A 165 2.59 -18.56 1.04
C GLN A 165 3.83 -17.95 1.70
N LEU A 166 3.79 -17.65 2.99
CA LEU A 166 4.95 -17.09 3.71
C LEU A 166 6.15 -18.04 3.70
N ASP A 167 5.93 -19.35 3.83
CA ASP A 167 7.01 -20.35 3.78
C ASP A 167 7.64 -20.43 2.38
N ARG A 168 6.87 -20.20 1.32
CA ARG A 168 7.40 -20.10 -0.05
C ARG A 168 8.15 -18.78 -0.24
N MET A 169 7.57 -17.65 0.18
CA MET A 169 8.21 -16.34 0.09
C MET A 169 9.55 -16.28 0.83
N SER A 170 9.66 -16.95 1.99
CA SER A 170 10.90 -16.98 2.79
C SER A 170 12.10 -17.64 2.10
N LYS A 171 11.88 -18.34 0.99
CA LYS A 171 12.91 -19.02 0.20
C LYS A 171 13.34 -18.23 -1.04
N ILE A 172 12.66 -17.14 -1.32
CA ILE A 172 12.93 -16.30 -2.50
C ILE A 172 14.24 -15.54 -2.27
N THR A 173 15.13 -15.67 -3.25
CA THR A 173 16.45 -15.03 -3.25
C THR A 173 16.45 -13.77 -4.11
N LYS A 174 17.50 -12.96 -3.96
CA LYS A 174 17.72 -11.81 -4.85
C LYS A 174 17.79 -12.22 -6.32
N GLN A 175 18.41 -13.38 -6.62
CA GLN A 175 18.49 -13.88 -7.99
C GLN A 175 17.12 -14.22 -8.56
N ASP A 176 16.22 -14.82 -7.75
CA ASP A 176 14.85 -15.11 -8.18
C ASP A 176 14.08 -13.83 -8.53
N VAL A 177 14.27 -12.76 -7.76
CA VAL A 177 13.68 -11.43 -8.03
C VAL A 177 14.22 -10.85 -9.34
N VAL A 178 15.52 -10.90 -9.56
CA VAL A 178 16.17 -10.41 -10.79
C VAL A 178 15.73 -11.21 -12.02
N ASP A 179 15.72 -12.54 -11.93
CA ASP A 179 15.32 -13.42 -13.01
C ASP A 179 13.85 -13.20 -13.38
N TRP A 180 12.99 -13.08 -12.37
CA TRP A 180 11.58 -12.77 -12.57
C TRP A 180 11.38 -11.41 -13.25
N ALA A 181 12.06 -10.37 -12.76
CA ALA A 181 11.98 -9.02 -13.33
C ALA A 181 12.45 -9.01 -14.79
N ASN A 182 13.53 -9.71 -15.12
CA ASN A 182 14.01 -9.84 -16.50
C ASN A 182 13.05 -10.62 -17.40
N LYS A 183 12.34 -11.61 -16.86
CA LYS A 183 11.36 -12.40 -17.62
C LYS A 183 10.09 -11.63 -17.93
N TYR A 184 9.56 -10.87 -16.96
CA TYR A 184 8.22 -10.29 -17.08
C TYR A 184 8.22 -8.77 -17.32
N LEU A 185 9.23 -8.03 -16.85
CA LEU A 185 9.32 -6.57 -16.98
C LEU A 185 10.27 -6.16 -18.11
N GLY A 186 10.09 -6.77 -19.28
CA GLY A 186 10.93 -6.48 -20.44
C GLY A 186 10.87 -5.01 -20.86
N PRO A 187 11.98 -4.46 -21.46
CA PRO A 187 12.10 -3.05 -21.76
C PRO A 187 11.21 -2.57 -22.91
N GLU A 188 10.60 -3.49 -23.65
CA GLU A 188 9.71 -3.19 -24.78
C GLU A 188 8.35 -3.91 -24.69
N SER A 189 8.14 -4.76 -23.68
CA SER A 189 6.97 -5.61 -23.56
C SER A 189 5.88 -5.04 -22.65
N TYR A 190 5.59 -3.74 -22.76
CA TYR A 190 4.62 -3.06 -21.90
C TYR A 190 3.63 -2.20 -22.68
N ALA A 191 2.51 -1.89 -22.04
CA ALA A 191 1.61 -0.83 -22.47
C ALA A 191 1.87 0.43 -21.66
N ILE A 192 1.79 1.59 -22.30
CA ILE A 192 1.89 2.90 -21.66
C ILE A 192 0.67 3.74 -21.97
N VAL A 193 0.10 4.35 -20.94
CA VAL A 193 -1.03 5.26 -21.01
C VAL A 193 -0.60 6.62 -20.49
N TYR A 194 -0.65 7.61 -21.34
CA TYR A 194 -0.52 9.02 -20.99
C TYR A 194 -1.91 9.60 -20.74
N LYS A 195 -2.22 9.89 -19.50
CA LYS A 195 -3.42 10.66 -19.14
C LYS A 195 -3.08 12.14 -19.14
N ARG A 196 -3.70 12.89 -20.06
CA ARG A 196 -3.53 14.34 -20.16
C ARG A 196 -4.73 15.07 -19.58
N GLU A 197 -4.49 16.21 -18.97
CA GLU A 197 -5.54 17.08 -18.49
C GLU A 197 -6.22 17.78 -19.67
N GLY A 198 -7.55 17.87 -19.64
CA GLY A 198 -8.36 18.58 -20.65
C GLY A 198 -9.41 17.69 -21.31
N LYS A 199 -9.93 18.18 -22.42
CA LYS A 199 -10.93 17.49 -23.24
C LYS A 199 -10.24 16.78 -24.40
N ASP A 200 -10.71 15.57 -24.71
CA ASP A 200 -10.26 14.87 -25.92
C ASP A 200 -10.64 15.70 -27.15
N PRO A 201 -9.67 16.12 -27.98
CA PRO A 201 -9.95 16.86 -29.21
C PRO A 201 -10.74 16.05 -30.23
N ASN A 202 -10.74 14.71 -30.09
CA ASN A 202 -11.44 13.77 -30.98
C ASN A 202 -12.71 13.17 -30.32
N GLU A 203 -13.21 13.78 -29.24
CA GLU A 203 -14.39 13.29 -28.52
C GLU A 203 -15.60 13.14 -29.47
N GLN A 204 -16.03 11.89 -29.64
CA GLN A 204 -17.26 11.59 -30.39
C GLN A 204 -18.42 11.52 -29.40
N LYS A 205 -19.40 12.43 -29.58
CA LYS A 205 -20.66 12.36 -28.84
C LYS A 205 -21.47 11.17 -29.31
N ILE A 206 -21.48 10.12 -28.51
CA ILE A 206 -22.36 8.98 -28.72
C ILE A 206 -23.74 9.37 -28.18
N ALA A 207 -24.81 9.15 -29.00
CA ALA A 207 -26.16 9.34 -28.53
C ALA A 207 -26.44 8.46 -27.30
N ALA A 208 -26.99 9.06 -26.25
CA ALA A 208 -27.33 8.31 -25.05
C ALA A 208 -28.30 7.15 -25.41
N PRO A 209 -28.01 5.90 -24.99
CA PRO A 209 -28.93 4.80 -25.23
C PRO A 209 -30.26 5.07 -24.52
N LYS A 210 -31.34 4.62 -25.14
CA LYS A 210 -32.65 4.66 -24.50
C LYS A 210 -32.63 3.68 -23.30
N ILE A 211 -32.62 4.19 -22.10
CA ILE A 211 -32.65 3.36 -20.89
C ILE A 211 -34.08 2.85 -20.72
N THR A 212 -34.26 1.53 -20.75
CA THR A 212 -35.55 0.91 -20.40
C THR A 212 -35.66 0.95 -18.88
N PRO A 213 -36.72 1.61 -18.34
CA PRO A 213 -36.90 1.61 -16.89
C PRO A 213 -37.01 0.17 -16.33
N ILE A 214 -36.21 -0.14 -15.35
CA ILE A 214 -36.33 -1.40 -14.63
C ILE A 214 -37.53 -1.26 -13.69
N VAL A 215 -38.53 -2.13 -13.86
CA VAL A 215 -39.62 -2.24 -12.89
C VAL A 215 -39.07 -2.92 -11.66
N THR A 216 -38.79 -2.14 -10.64
CA THR A 216 -38.33 -2.67 -9.35
C THR A 216 -39.51 -3.16 -8.54
N ASN A 217 -39.51 -4.42 -8.19
CA ASN A 217 -40.50 -5.02 -7.29
C ASN A 217 -40.03 -4.82 -5.84
N ARG A 218 -40.10 -3.59 -5.35
CA ARG A 218 -39.61 -3.24 -4.00
C ARG A 218 -40.45 -3.81 -2.87
N ASP A 219 -41.68 -4.21 -3.17
CA ASP A 219 -42.62 -4.70 -2.18
C ASP A 219 -42.65 -6.24 -2.06
N SER A 220 -41.88 -6.95 -2.89
CA SER A 220 -41.78 -8.40 -2.79
C SER A 220 -40.49 -8.82 -2.09
N GLN A 221 -40.63 -9.73 -1.16
CA GLN A 221 -39.53 -10.37 -0.45
C GLN A 221 -39.42 -11.82 -0.88
N SER A 222 -38.22 -12.37 -0.90
CA SER A 222 -38.00 -13.80 -1.06
C SER A 222 -38.41 -14.50 0.26
N GLU A 223 -38.80 -15.76 0.15
CA GLU A 223 -39.09 -16.62 1.34
C GLU A 223 -37.86 -16.66 2.27
N PHE A 224 -36.65 -16.73 1.71
CA PHE A 224 -35.39 -16.71 2.44
C PHE A 224 -35.22 -15.42 3.27
N LEU A 225 -35.48 -14.25 2.67
CA LEU A 225 -35.38 -12.98 3.39
C LEU A 225 -36.42 -12.90 4.52
N THR A 226 -37.65 -13.40 4.27
CA THR A 226 -38.72 -13.46 5.26
C THR A 226 -38.33 -14.39 6.41
N GLU A 227 -37.70 -15.52 6.14
CA GLU A 227 -37.20 -16.45 7.15
C GLU A 227 -36.12 -15.80 8.02
N ILE A 228 -35.15 -15.12 7.41
CA ILE A 228 -34.09 -14.39 8.15
C ILE A 228 -34.71 -13.31 9.04
N GLN A 229 -35.61 -12.50 8.52
CA GLN A 229 -36.25 -11.41 9.28
C GLN A 229 -37.09 -11.92 10.45
N ASN A 230 -37.68 -13.10 10.35
CA ASN A 230 -38.47 -13.72 11.39
C ASN A 230 -37.66 -14.63 12.32
N SER A 231 -36.37 -14.83 12.03
CA SER A 231 -35.49 -15.62 12.89
C SER A 231 -35.33 -14.94 14.25
N LYS A 232 -35.39 -15.72 15.31
CA LYS A 232 -35.05 -15.23 16.64
C LYS A 232 -33.54 -15.17 16.76
N VAL A 233 -33.03 -13.97 16.93
CA VAL A 233 -31.61 -13.73 17.20
C VAL A 233 -31.48 -13.32 18.66
N GLU A 234 -30.65 -14.04 19.41
CA GLU A 234 -30.28 -13.60 20.75
C GLU A 234 -29.52 -12.28 20.67
N PRO A 235 -29.90 -11.24 21.41
CA PRO A 235 -29.19 -9.98 21.38
C PRO A 235 -27.76 -10.16 21.89
N ILE A 236 -26.81 -9.56 21.19
CA ILE A 236 -25.42 -9.47 21.65
C ILE A 236 -25.34 -8.33 22.65
N GLU A 237 -25.05 -8.67 23.90
CA GLU A 237 -24.83 -7.65 24.93
C GLU A 237 -23.50 -6.95 24.70
N PRO A 238 -23.47 -5.61 24.74
CA PRO A 238 -22.20 -4.85 24.53
C PRO A 238 -21.28 -5.08 25.73
N VAL A 239 -20.01 -5.34 25.42
CA VAL A 239 -18.94 -5.39 26.42
C VAL A 239 -18.27 -4.01 26.47
N PHE A 240 -18.51 -3.28 27.56
CA PHE A 240 -17.90 -1.97 27.77
C PHE A 240 -16.49 -2.09 28.34
N VAL A 241 -15.57 -1.27 27.84
CA VAL A 241 -14.21 -1.17 28.38
C VAL A 241 -14.25 -0.49 29.74
N ASP A 242 -13.72 -1.12 30.77
CA ASP A 242 -13.47 -0.54 32.08
C ASP A 242 -12.01 -0.09 32.15
N TYR A 243 -11.76 1.20 31.96
CA TYR A 243 -10.40 1.79 31.94
C TYR A 243 -9.57 1.51 33.20
N LYS A 244 -10.20 1.22 34.35
CA LYS A 244 -9.50 0.88 35.57
C LYS A 244 -9.13 -0.59 35.68
N LYS A 245 -9.92 -1.44 35.03
CA LYS A 245 -9.77 -2.90 35.09
C LYS A 245 -9.02 -3.44 33.87
N ASP A 246 -9.34 -2.89 32.70
CA ASP A 246 -8.91 -3.45 31.42
C ASP A 246 -7.58 -2.83 30.92
N MET A 247 -7.12 -1.77 31.57
CA MET A 247 -5.88 -1.04 31.24
C MET A 247 -5.03 -0.79 32.49
N SER A 248 -3.71 -0.74 32.31
CA SER A 248 -2.78 -0.20 33.30
C SER A 248 -2.61 1.28 33.07
N GLN A 249 -2.64 2.06 34.16
CA GLN A 249 -2.39 3.51 34.12
C GLN A 249 -1.20 3.82 35.02
N PHE A 250 -0.22 4.54 34.49
CA PHE A 250 0.95 4.96 35.24
C PHE A 250 1.54 6.24 34.65
N GLU A 251 2.41 6.88 35.41
CA GLU A 251 3.16 8.06 34.97
C GLU A 251 4.59 7.60 34.61
N ALA A 252 4.97 7.74 33.32
CA ALA A 252 6.31 7.36 32.86
C ALA A 252 7.38 8.34 33.35
N GLN A 253 7.02 9.63 33.35
CA GLN A 253 7.78 10.74 33.94
C GLN A 253 6.80 11.84 34.32
N LYS A 254 7.21 12.80 35.15
CA LYS A 254 6.34 13.85 35.66
C LYS A 254 5.52 14.53 34.54
N GLY A 255 4.22 14.36 34.61
CA GLY A 255 3.26 14.95 33.64
C GLY A 255 3.00 14.12 32.41
N VAL A 256 3.65 12.95 32.23
CA VAL A 256 3.42 12.03 31.10
C VAL A 256 2.65 10.80 31.57
N ASN A 257 1.33 10.83 31.38
CA ASN A 257 0.47 9.71 31.72
C ASN A 257 0.46 8.66 30.59
N VAL A 258 0.57 7.41 30.97
CA VAL A 258 0.53 6.26 30.07
C VAL A 258 -0.70 5.43 30.34
N LEU A 259 -1.43 5.11 29.28
CA LEU A 259 -2.47 4.07 29.25
C LEU A 259 -1.91 2.86 28.51
N TYR A 260 -1.83 1.73 29.15
CA TYR A 260 -1.24 0.52 28.58
C TYR A 260 -2.23 -0.63 28.60
N LYS A 261 -2.36 -1.29 27.47
CA LYS A 261 -3.05 -2.57 27.33
C LYS A 261 -2.14 -3.53 26.56
N LYS A 262 -1.83 -4.67 27.17
CA LYS A 262 -1.07 -5.71 26.46
C LYS A 262 -1.92 -6.26 25.30
N ASN A 263 -1.30 -6.36 24.10
CA ASN A 263 -1.91 -7.12 23.01
C ASN A 263 -1.74 -8.62 23.32
N GLU A 264 -2.84 -9.32 23.47
CA GLU A 264 -2.89 -10.76 23.77
C GLU A 264 -3.24 -11.59 22.52
N THR A 265 -3.50 -10.92 21.39
CA THR A 265 -3.96 -11.55 20.15
C THR A 265 -2.79 -11.93 19.24
N ASN A 266 -1.80 -11.06 19.16
CA ASN A 266 -0.62 -11.24 18.31
C ASN A 266 0.56 -10.42 18.85
N ASP A 267 1.69 -10.47 18.12
CA ASP A 267 2.93 -9.78 18.48
C ASP A 267 3.06 -8.39 17.81
N ILE A 268 1.95 -7.68 17.61
CA ILE A 268 1.94 -6.31 17.08
C ILE A 268 1.75 -5.32 18.23
N PHE A 269 2.50 -4.21 18.20
CA PHE A 269 2.27 -3.07 19.09
C PHE A 269 1.75 -1.87 18.30
N THR A 270 1.05 -1.01 19.01
CA THR A 270 0.74 0.36 18.60
C THR A 270 1.04 1.29 19.78
N LEU A 271 1.89 2.27 19.57
CA LEU A 271 2.24 3.32 20.53
C LEU A 271 1.81 4.66 19.97
N ILE A 272 1.03 5.41 20.73
CA ILE A 272 0.54 6.72 20.32
C ILE A 272 0.97 7.76 21.34
N TYR A 273 1.75 8.74 20.90
CA TYR A 273 2.01 9.96 21.65
C TYR A 273 0.91 10.98 21.32
N VAL A 274 0.20 11.44 22.35
CA VAL A 274 -0.88 12.41 22.20
C VAL A 274 -0.46 13.75 22.79
N PHE A 275 -0.54 14.79 21.97
CA PHE A 275 -0.25 16.17 22.38
C PHE A 275 -1.56 16.98 22.39
N ASN A 276 -1.80 17.73 23.47
CA ASN A 276 -2.97 18.62 23.61
C ASN A 276 -2.75 19.95 22.86
N THR A 277 -2.31 19.85 21.61
CA THR A 277 -2.07 20.96 20.70
C THR A 277 -2.51 20.52 19.31
N GLY A 278 -3.33 21.31 18.65
CA GLY A 278 -3.85 21.00 17.30
C GLY A 278 -3.82 22.23 16.40
N THR A 279 -4.45 22.14 15.25
CA THR A 279 -4.45 23.21 14.22
C THR A 279 -5.17 24.49 14.65
N GLU A 280 -6.03 24.44 15.68
CA GLU A 280 -6.57 25.66 16.31
C GLU A 280 -5.50 26.45 17.11
N ASN A 281 -4.50 25.77 17.63
CA ASN A 281 -3.39 26.39 18.36
C ASN A 281 -2.31 26.89 17.40
N ASP A 282 -1.98 26.07 16.38
CA ASP A 282 -1.01 26.41 15.33
C ASP A 282 -1.44 25.82 13.99
N PRO A 283 -1.91 26.64 13.03
CA PRO A 283 -2.32 26.20 11.71
C PRO A 283 -1.20 25.55 10.87
N ALA A 284 0.06 25.78 11.23
CA ALA A 284 1.21 25.22 10.50
C ALA A 284 1.53 23.77 10.88
N LEU A 285 0.87 23.17 11.89
CA LEU A 285 1.18 21.83 12.37
C LEU A 285 1.09 20.75 11.28
N ASN A 286 0.09 20.83 10.39
CA ASN A 286 0.00 19.86 9.30
C ASN A 286 1.21 19.95 8.38
N LEU A 287 1.58 21.16 7.94
CA LEU A 287 2.76 21.37 7.12
C LEU A 287 4.05 20.96 7.84
N ALA A 288 4.15 21.25 9.15
CA ALA A 288 5.30 20.85 9.95
C ALA A 288 5.46 19.33 10.05
N PHE A 289 4.35 18.57 10.16
CA PHE A 289 4.37 17.12 10.19
C PHE A 289 4.65 16.51 8.80
N ASP A 290 4.07 17.08 7.76
CA ASP A 290 4.41 16.69 6.39
C ASP A 290 5.90 16.92 6.12
N TYR A 291 6.42 18.09 6.50
CA TYR A 291 7.83 18.43 6.37
C TYR A 291 8.74 17.47 7.15
N LEU A 292 8.40 17.15 8.41
CA LEU A 292 9.20 16.26 9.25
C LEU A 292 9.40 14.88 8.64
N SER A 293 8.42 14.38 7.89
CA SER A 293 8.51 13.07 7.21
C SER A 293 9.58 13.00 6.10
N TYR A 294 10.05 14.13 5.63
CA TYR A 294 11.12 14.24 4.62
C TYR A 294 12.49 14.59 5.23
N LEU A 295 12.58 14.77 6.54
CA LEU A 295 13.82 15.19 7.18
C LEU A 295 14.60 14.02 7.76
N GLY A 296 15.91 14.16 7.74
CA GLY A 296 16.85 13.33 8.51
C GLY A 296 17.32 14.03 9.77
N THR A 297 18.25 13.39 10.43
CA THR A 297 19.00 13.90 11.59
C THR A 297 20.47 14.09 11.23
N ASP A 298 21.29 14.49 12.18
CA ASP A 298 22.77 14.49 12.05
C ASP A 298 23.38 13.09 11.92
N LYS A 299 22.61 12.03 12.24
CA LYS A 299 23.06 10.64 12.26
C LYS A 299 22.50 9.80 11.11
N MET A 300 21.30 10.10 10.64
CA MET A 300 20.58 9.32 9.65
C MET A 300 19.88 10.24 8.65
N SER A 301 20.01 9.96 7.37
CA SER A 301 19.18 10.63 6.35
C SER A 301 17.72 10.17 6.44
N ALA A 302 16.81 10.89 5.78
CA ALA A 302 15.40 10.51 5.72
C ALA A 302 15.21 9.12 5.10
N GLU A 303 15.96 8.81 4.03
CA GLU A 303 15.95 7.50 3.36
C GLU A 303 16.47 6.40 4.30
N GLN A 304 17.49 6.69 5.10
CA GLN A 304 17.99 5.72 6.10
C GLN A 304 16.97 5.47 7.20
N ILE A 305 16.28 6.49 7.70
CA ILE A 305 15.19 6.35 8.66
C ILE A 305 14.08 5.47 8.09
N ALA A 306 13.63 5.74 6.88
CA ALA A 306 12.61 4.94 6.21
C ALA A 306 13.03 3.48 6.03
N SER A 307 14.26 3.24 5.58
CA SER A 307 14.82 1.90 5.37
C SER A 307 14.99 1.13 6.69
N GLU A 308 15.50 1.76 7.74
CA GLU A 308 15.66 1.14 9.05
C GLU A 308 14.31 0.77 9.69
N MET A 309 13.30 1.65 9.58
CA MET A 309 11.96 1.36 10.05
C MET A 309 11.32 0.20 9.29
N TYR A 310 11.47 0.18 7.96
CA TYR A 310 10.97 -0.92 7.13
C TYR A 310 11.67 -2.24 7.43
N ALA A 311 13.01 -2.22 7.64
CA ALA A 311 13.80 -3.40 7.97
C ALA A 311 13.34 -4.10 9.25
N ILE A 312 12.87 -3.34 10.24
CA ILE A 312 12.34 -3.86 11.50
C ILE A 312 10.83 -4.09 11.49
N ALA A 313 10.18 -4.05 10.32
CA ALA A 313 8.73 -4.16 10.15
C ALA A 313 7.95 -3.22 11.09
N CYS A 314 8.39 -1.96 11.15
CA CYS A 314 7.74 -0.88 11.88
C CYS A 314 7.47 0.31 10.96
N SER A 315 6.47 1.09 11.33
CA SER A 315 6.13 2.34 10.66
C SER A 315 5.77 3.40 11.68
N PHE A 316 5.83 4.66 11.28
CA PHE A 316 5.30 5.76 12.08
C PHE A 316 4.46 6.69 11.21
N GLY A 317 3.54 7.38 11.86
CA GLY A 317 2.68 8.38 11.25
C GLY A 317 2.56 9.60 12.15
N LEU A 318 2.42 10.76 11.53
CA LEU A 318 2.25 12.06 12.20
C LEU A 318 0.92 12.64 11.72
N SER A 319 0.11 13.13 12.65
CA SER A 319 -1.14 13.80 12.27
C SER A 319 -1.52 14.90 13.24
N ALA A 320 -2.11 15.97 12.73
CA ALA A 320 -2.66 17.04 13.52
C ALA A 320 -4.16 17.17 13.28
N GLY A 321 -4.94 16.98 14.35
CA GLY A 321 -6.36 17.30 14.37
C GLY A 321 -6.59 18.72 14.88
N THR A 322 -7.86 19.05 15.11
CA THR A 322 -8.27 20.40 15.53
C THR A 322 -7.64 20.80 16.89
N ASN A 323 -7.76 19.93 17.91
CA ASN A 323 -7.37 20.22 19.29
C ASN A 323 -6.20 19.38 19.80
N GLN A 324 -5.82 18.33 19.09
CA GLN A 324 -4.77 17.39 19.47
C GLN A 324 -3.96 16.99 18.25
N SER A 325 -2.73 16.55 18.50
CA SER A 325 -1.84 15.96 17.52
C SER A 325 -1.33 14.62 18.00
N TRP A 326 -0.97 13.75 17.06
CA TRP A 326 -0.55 12.38 17.35
C TRP A 326 0.70 12.01 16.59
N ILE A 327 1.54 11.25 17.27
CA ILE A 327 2.62 10.48 16.65
C ILE A 327 2.32 9.03 16.96
N GLU A 328 2.05 8.24 15.92
CA GLU A 328 1.80 6.82 16.04
C GLU A 328 3.02 6.03 15.57
N ILE A 329 3.43 5.03 16.33
CA ILE A 329 4.46 4.05 15.97
C ILE A 329 3.83 2.68 16.08
N SER A 330 3.94 1.86 15.05
CA SER A 330 3.38 0.51 15.08
C SER A 330 4.25 -0.49 14.32
N GLY A 331 4.15 -1.77 14.71
CA GLY A 331 4.92 -2.85 14.08
C GLY A 331 5.10 -4.06 14.99
N LEU A 332 6.14 -4.84 14.76
CA LEU A 332 6.44 -6.02 15.58
C LEU A 332 6.89 -5.61 16.98
N SER A 333 6.28 -6.20 18.01
CA SER A 333 6.48 -5.85 19.42
C SER A 333 7.93 -5.95 19.88
N GLU A 334 8.69 -6.89 19.34
CA GLU A 334 10.12 -7.07 19.64
C GLU A 334 10.97 -5.88 19.19
N ASN A 335 10.51 -5.11 18.20
CA ASN A 335 11.21 -3.97 17.62
C ASN A 335 10.74 -2.62 18.19
N MET A 336 9.78 -2.60 19.13
CA MET A 336 9.20 -1.37 19.68
C MET A 336 10.28 -0.40 20.19
N GLY A 337 11.25 -0.88 20.97
CA GLY A 337 12.29 -0.03 21.54
C GLY A 337 13.16 0.65 20.48
N LYS A 338 13.56 -0.09 19.43
CA LYS A 338 14.34 0.47 18.33
C LYS A 338 13.53 1.47 17.51
N ALA A 339 12.25 1.18 17.25
CA ALA A 339 11.37 2.09 16.53
C ALA A 339 11.16 3.40 17.29
N MET A 340 10.97 3.34 18.62
CA MET A 340 10.90 4.52 19.47
C MET A 340 12.18 5.36 19.39
N GLU A 341 13.36 4.73 19.52
CA GLU A 341 14.64 5.43 19.44
C GLU A 341 14.82 6.20 18.13
N ILE A 342 14.44 5.58 17.00
CA ILE A 342 14.51 6.22 15.68
C ILE A 342 13.57 7.43 15.60
N VAL A 343 12.30 7.27 15.98
CA VAL A 343 11.27 8.31 15.83
C VAL A 343 11.51 9.45 16.83
N GLU A 344 11.83 9.15 18.09
CA GLU A 344 12.17 10.17 19.08
C GLU A 344 13.46 10.91 18.69
N GLY A 345 14.43 10.19 18.12
CA GLY A 345 15.65 10.77 17.55
C GLY A 345 15.37 11.74 16.41
N LEU A 346 14.45 11.40 15.50
CA LEU A 346 14.01 12.30 14.43
C LEU A 346 13.34 13.55 14.99
N ILE A 347 12.40 13.41 15.93
CA ILE A 347 11.69 14.55 16.52
C ILE A 347 12.65 15.50 17.23
N ALA A 348 13.62 14.95 17.97
CA ALA A 348 14.57 15.73 18.74
C ALA A 348 15.70 16.37 17.92
N GLY A 349 16.04 15.78 16.77
CA GLY A 349 17.24 16.11 16.01
C GLY A 349 17.04 16.38 14.52
N ALA A 350 15.80 16.59 14.07
CA ALA A 350 15.51 16.87 12.67
C ALA A 350 16.34 18.04 12.12
N GLN A 351 16.96 17.84 10.95
CA GLN A 351 17.77 18.86 10.30
C GLN A 351 16.95 19.58 9.23
N PRO A 352 16.74 20.89 9.35
CA PRO A 352 15.98 21.66 8.37
C PRO A 352 16.61 21.61 6.98
N ASN A 353 15.75 21.55 5.96
CA ASN A 353 16.13 21.62 4.56
C ASN A 353 15.17 22.56 3.80
N GLU A 354 15.70 23.71 3.38
CA GLU A 354 14.93 24.77 2.72
C GLU A 354 14.33 24.31 1.37
N GLU A 355 15.06 23.50 0.61
CA GLU A 355 14.60 23.01 -0.69
C GLU A 355 13.38 22.09 -0.54
N ILE A 356 13.42 21.19 0.45
CA ILE A 356 12.29 20.30 0.77
C ILE A 356 11.06 21.13 1.18
N LEU A 357 11.27 22.14 2.05
CA LEU A 357 10.18 23.00 2.50
C LEU A 357 9.53 23.79 1.35
N GLN A 358 10.32 24.23 0.38
CA GLN A 358 9.81 24.98 -0.78
C GLN A 358 9.03 24.08 -1.77
N ASN A 359 9.25 22.79 -1.73
CA ASN A 359 8.59 21.82 -2.61
C ASN A 359 7.27 21.28 -2.02
N LEU A 360 7.02 21.48 -0.73
CA LEU A 360 5.76 21.17 -0.04
C LEU A 360 4.72 22.26 -0.22
#